data_19dabf2196b9a9e16d5cf10a4388b80f
#
_entry.id   19dabf2196b9a9e16d5cf10a4388b80f
#
_cell.length_a   1.000
_cell.length_b   1.000
_cell.length_c   1.000
_cell.angle_alpha   90.00
_cell.angle_beta   90.00
_cell.angle_gamma   90.00
#
_symmetry.space_group_name_H-M   'P 1'
#
loop_
_entity.id
_entity.type
_entity.pdbx_description
1 polymer ?
#
loop_
_entity_poly.entity_id
_entity_poly.type
_entity_poly.pdbx_seq_one_letter_code
_entity_poly.pdbx_strand_id
1 'polypeptide(L)' 'MEVNFGSRYQDIHNNVYKLVGAANSYDKKSPVLLFAPVHAGTVGDVFYIAKEAADQSFFPVSKYF' A
#
# COMPACT_ATOMS: atom_id res chain seq x y z
N MET A 1 7.28 -2.19 -7.60
CA MET A 1 6.13 -1.27 -7.45
C MET A 1 6.59 0.16 -7.53
N GLU A 2 5.96 0.93 -8.37
CA GLU A 2 6.21 2.35 -8.43
C GLU A 2 5.56 3.03 -7.23
N VAL A 3 6.29 3.91 -6.56
CA VAL A 3 5.82 4.53 -5.33
C VAL A 3 5.17 5.86 -5.64
N ASN A 4 3.84 5.90 -5.55
CA ASN A 4 3.05 7.12 -5.76
C ASN A 4 2.16 7.34 -4.54
N PHE A 5 2.59 8.22 -3.65
CA PHE A 5 1.83 8.49 -2.43
C PHE A 5 0.45 9.05 -2.77
N GLY A 6 -0.54 8.58 -2.05
CA GLY A 6 -1.94 8.93 -2.31
C GLY A 6 -2.64 8.03 -3.31
N SER A 7 -1.89 7.22 -4.04
CA SER A 7 -2.47 6.27 -4.99
C SER A 7 -3.14 5.10 -4.28
N ARG A 8 -4.10 4.50 -4.95
CA ARG A 8 -4.82 3.35 -4.42
C ARG A 8 -4.33 2.06 -5.04
N TYR A 9 -4.29 1.03 -4.22
CA TYR A 9 -3.87 -0.31 -4.61
C TYR A 9 -4.91 -1.29 -4.11
N GLN A 10 -4.97 -2.46 -4.71
CA GLN A 10 -5.86 -3.52 -4.25
C GLN A 10 -5.12 -4.84 -4.20
N ASP A 11 -5.58 -5.71 -3.31
CA ASP A 11 -5.04 -7.07 -3.20
C ASP A 11 -5.88 -8.05 -4.02
N ILE A 12 -5.54 -9.33 -3.94
CA ILE A 12 -6.23 -10.36 -4.70
C ILE A 12 -7.67 -10.58 -4.24
N HIS A 13 -8.04 -10.05 -3.09
CA HIS A 13 -9.39 -10.14 -2.54
C HIS A 13 -10.20 -8.86 -2.82
N ASN A 14 -9.66 -7.96 -3.63
CA ASN A 14 -10.28 -6.69 -4.00
C ASN A 14 -10.42 -5.71 -2.83
N ASN A 15 -9.67 -5.91 -1.76
CA ASN A 15 -9.57 -4.90 -0.71
C ASN A 15 -8.72 -3.74 -1.23
N VAL A 16 -9.16 -2.52 -0.96
CA VAL A 16 -8.49 -1.32 -1.46
C VAL A 16 -7.71 -0.66 -0.33
N TYR A 17 -6.49 -0.24 -0.66
CA TYR A 17 -5.58 0.41 0.27
C TYR A 17 -5.03 1.68 -0.37
N LYS A 18 -4.76 2.68 0.46
CA LYS A 18 -4.11 3.91 0.03
C LYS A 18 -2.67 3.89 0.49
N LEU A 19 -1.75 4.15 -0.42
CA LEU A 19 -0.33 4.27 -0.07
C LEU A 19 -0.10 5.63 0.56
N VAL A 20 0.22 5.65 1.85
CA VAL A 20 0.31 6.90 2.61
C VAL A 20 1.74 7.31 2.96
N GLY A 21 2.69 6.39 2.85
CA GLY A 21 4.07 6.74 3.16
C GLY A 21 5.02 5.59 2.95
N ALA A 22 6.28 5.84 3.25
CA ALA A 22 7.34 4.85 3.17
C ALA A 22 8.34 5.12 4.28
N ALA A 23 9.02 4.07 4.72
CA ALA A 23 10.02 4.18 5.78
C ALA A 23 11.04 3.07 5.60
N ASN A 24 12.12 3.15 6.35
CA ASN A 24 13.08 2.06 6.45
C ASN A 24 12.83 1.31 7.75
N SER A 25 13.12 0.02 7.75
CA SER A 25 13.07 -0.74 8.99
C SER A 25 14.14 -0.21 9.98
N TYR A 26 13.99 -0.56 11.25
CA TYR A 26 14.89 -0.10 12.29
C TYR A 26 16.36 -0.43 11.96
N ASP A 27 16.59 -1.61 11.42
CA ASP A 27 17.94 -2.06 11.06
C ASP A 27 18.41 -1.48 9.72
N LYS A 28 17.57 -0.72 9.05
CA LYS A 28 17.86 -0.04 7.77
C LYS A 28 18.17 -1.00 6.62
N LYS A 29 17.79 -2.25 6.76
CA LYS A 29 18.07 -3.25 5.73
C LYS A 29 16.94 -3.41 4.73
N SER A 30 15.73 -3.04 5.12
CA SER A 30 14.56 -3.27 4.28
C SER A 30 13.65 -2.06 4.26
N PRO A 31 13.32 -1.56 3.07
CA PRO A 31 12.30 -0.52 2.98
C PRO A 31 10.93 -1.11 3.28
N VAL A 32 10.07 -0.30 3.90
CA VAL A 32 8.67 -0.66 4.13
C VAL A 32 7.77 0.40 3.53
N LEU A 33 6.57 -0.01 3.15
CA LEU A 33 5.54 0.89 2.68
C LEU A 33 4.42 0.94 3.71
N LEU A 34 3.82 2.12 3.84
CA LEU A 34 2.74 2.36 4.78
C LEU A 34 1.44 2.49 4.00
N PHE A 35 0.49 1.63 4.31
CA PHE A 35 -0.82 1.61 3.67
C PHE A 35 -1.92 1.80 4.70
N ALA A 36 -3.02 2.34 4.26
CA ALA A 36 -4.22 2.41 5.08
C ALA A 36 -5.38 1.80 4.28
N PRO A 37 -6.19 0.92 4.89
CA PRO A 37 -7.34 0.37 4.19
C PRO A 37 -8.37 1.45 3.93
N VAL A 38 -9.02 1.35 2.76
CA VAL A 38 -10.06 2.28 2.36
C VAL A 38 -11.34 1.49 2.20
N HIS A 39 -12.39 1.87 2.93
CA HIS A 39 -13.67 1.20 2.85
C HIS A 39 -14.78 2.23 2.88
N ALA A 40 -15.60 2.25 1.83
CA ALA A 40 -16.73 3.18 1.71
C ALA A 40 -16.32 4.64 1.93
N GLY A 41 -15.14 5.02 1.43
CA GLY A 41 -14.63 6.38 1.58
C GLY A 41 -13.97 6.68 2.91
N THR A 42 -13.95 5.72 3.83
CA THR A 42 -13.31 5.87 5.13
C THR A 42 -11.94 5.22 5.10
N VAL A 43 -10.95 5.94 5.61
CA VAL A 43 -9.57 5.45 5.70
C VAL A 43 -9.37 4.87 7.10
N GLY A 44 -8.93 3.60 7.15
CA GLY A 44 -8.68 2.93 8.42
C GLY A 44 -7.28 3.16 8.95
N ASP A 45 -6.87 2.31 9.90
CA ASP A 45 -5.58 2.44 10.56
C ASP A 45 -4.43 2.08 9.61
N VAL A 46 -3.36 2.87 9.71
CA VAL A 46 -2.16 2.65 8.90
C VAL A 46 -1.44 1.39 9.39
N PHE A 47 -0.99 0.59 8.44
CA PHE A 47 -0.10 -0.54 8.72
C PHE A 47 1.11 -0.47 7.80
N TYR A 48 2.13 -1.25 8.11
CA TYR A 48 3.30 -1.31 7.25
C TYR A 48 3.47 -2.71 6.67
N ILE A 49 4.11 -2.75 5.52
CA ILE A 49 4.44 -4.01 4.86
C ILE A 49 5.78 -3.80 4.15
N ALA A 50 6.61 -4.83 4.13
CA ALA A 50 7.87 -4.76 3.39
C ALA A 50 7.58 -4.46 1.92
N LYS A 51 8.37 -3.57 1.33
CA LYS A 51 8.17 -3.17 -0.06
C LYS A 51 8.17 -4.37 -1.00
N GLU A 52 9.04 -5.33 -0.75
CA GLU A 52 9.13 -6.54 -1.54
C GLU A 52 7.85 -7.37 -1.48
N ALA A 53 7.26 -7.49 -0.30
CA ALA A 53 5.99 -8.20 -0.14
C ALA A 53 4.84 -7.42 -0.78
N ALA A 54 4.87 -6.11 -0.70
CA ALA A 54 3.85 -5.26 -1.34
C ALA A 54 3.89 -5.42 -2.86
N ASP A 55 5.07 -5.52 -3.45
CA ASP A 55 5.21 -5.72 -4.89
C ASP A 55 4.51 -6.98 -5.38
N GLN A 56 4.43 -7.99 -4.53
CA GLN A 56 3.80 -9.26 -4.87
C GLN A 56 2.32 -9.33 -4.51
N SER A 57 1.86 -8.50 -3.59
CA SER A 57 0.53 -8.61 -3.00
C SER A 57 -0.44 -7.51 -3.43
N PHE A 58 0.08 -6.36 -3.83
CA PHE A 58 -0.74 -5.19 -4.15
C PHE A 58 -0.55 -4.75 -5.59
N PHE A 59 -1.67 -4.37 -6.21
CA PHE A 59 -1.68 -3.95 -7.61
C PHE A 59 -2.37 -2.59 -7.71
N PRO A 60 -1.89 -1.71 -8.60
CA PRO A 60 -2.54 -0.42 -8.79
C PRO A 60 -4.00 -0.59 -9.17
N VAL A 61 -4.86 0.20 -8.57
CA VAL A 61 -6.27 0.22 -8.97
C VAL A 61 -6.36 0.93 -10.31
N SER A 62 -6.98 0.25 -11.28
CA SER A 62 -7.17 0.82 -12.60
C SER A 62 -8.09 2.04 -12.54
N LYS A 63 -7.75 3.04 -13.33
CA LYS A 63 -8.59 4.23 -13.47
C LYS A 63 -9.64 4.06 -14.57
N TYR A 64 -9.56 2.99 -15.31
CA TYR A 64 -10.41 2.77 -16.48
C TYR A 64 -11.29 1.56 -16.21
N PHE A 65 -12.53 1.78 -16.19
CA PHE A 65 -13.54 0.75 -15.97
C PHE A 65 -14.60 0.84 -17.02
#